data_77fb3e9ae6f4ffcb699c036063fff00f
#
_entry.id   77fb3e9ae6f4ffcb699c036063fff00f
#
_cell.length_a   1.000
_cell.length_b   1.000
_cell.length_c   1.000
_cell.angle_alpha   90.00
_cell.angle_beta   90.00
_cell.angle_gamma   90.00
#
_symmetry.space_group_name_H-M   'P 1'
#
loop_
_entity.id
_entity.type
_entity.pdbx_description
1 polymer ?
#
loop_
_entity_poly.entity_id
_entity_poly.type
_entity_poly.pdbx_seq_one_letter_code
_entity_poly.pdbx_strand_id
1 'polypeptide(L)'
;ENLVLLPTKYVPEEYEIGDFLEVFVYLDSEDRPVATNLEPFCAVGDFAYLEVADTSRVGVFLDWGLEKDLLLPFRNQVQSLSVGDMVVVYVYLDKASGRIVATQKLKPWFSYDLHGMQVGDKIEAMVYECSSTTVRLVTTFGQNARIHRVKAQNLQVGDIVTARVANIFDNYLELKIGPSTLEQISTDAQLLLNILADNKGFLGLNDKSSPKLIQKKLAWSKKHFKKVLGYLLKRRKIMQNSSGISLTKLQ
;
A
#
# COMPACT_ATOMS: atom_id res chain seq x y z
N GLU A 1 35.59 21.25 -0.25
CA GLU A 1 35.30 19.84 0.03
C GLU A 1 34.77 19.77 1.44
N ASN A 2 33.55 19.22 1.63
CA ASN A 2 32.99 19.01 2.95
C ASN A 2 33.48 17.65 3.46
N LEU A 3 34.30 17.64 4.49
CA LEU A 3 34.74 16.42 5.16
C LEU A 3 33.62 15.94 6.10
N VAL A 4 33.34 14.64 6.05
CA VAL A 4 32.36 13.97 6.94
C VAL A 4 33.08 12.83 7.65
N LEU A 5 32.90 12.71 8.96
CA LEU A 5 33.50 11.63 9.74
C LEU A 5 32.74 10.30 9.46
N LEU A 6 33.47 9.27 9.02
CA LEU A 6 32.99 7.89 9.03
C LEU A 6 33.63 7.16 10.21
N PRO A 7 32.89 6.75 11.25
CA PRO A 7 33.43 5.98 12.37
C PRO A 7 34.08 4.66 11.89
N THR A 8 35.18 4.26 12.50
CA THR A 8 35.99 3.09 12.08
C THR A 8 35.16 1.80 11.97
N LYS A 9 34.13 1.61 12.81
CA LYS A 9 33.22 0.44 12.77
C LYS A 9 32.36 0.34 11.51
N TYR A 10 32.25 1.43 10.74
CA TYR A 10 31.51 1.49 9.46
C TYR A 10 32.42 1.49 8.24
N VAL A 11 33.75 1.48 8.46
CA VAL A 11 34.73 1.37 7.37
C VAL A 11 34.79 -0.08 6.92
N PRO A 12 34.68 -0.40 5.61
CA PRO A 12 34.86 -1.77 5.12
C PRO A 12 36.20 -2.36 5.52
N GLU A 13 36.32 -3.68 5.62
CA GLU A 13 37.59 -4.36 5.96
C GLU A 13 38.67 -4.12 4.87
N GLU A 14 38.24 -4.09 3.62
CA GLU A 14 39.12 -3.80 2.45
C GLU A 14 38.72 -2.45 1.86
N TYR A 15 39.62 -1.46 1.90
CA TYR A 15 39.43 -0.13 1.28
C TYR A 15 40.76 0.49 0.96
N GLU A 16 40.77 1.37 -0.07
CA GLU A 16 41.93 2.20 -0.45
C GLU A 16 41.51 3.67 -0.51
N ILE A 17 42.52 4.55 -0.36
CA ILE A 17 42.28 5.99 -0.51
C ILE A 17 41.90 6.29 -1.96
N GLY A 18 40.73 6.83 -2.17
CA GLY A 18 40.11 7.11 -3.47
C GLY A 18 38.89 6.24 -3.80
N ASP A 19 38.59 5.24 -2.99
CA ASP A 19 37.39 4.43 -3.14
C ASP A 19 36.13 5.24 -2.84
N PHE A 20 35.03 4.86 -3.51
CA PHE A 20 33.69 5.42 -3.28
C PHE A 20 32.93 4.52 -2.37
N LEU A 21 32.35 5.10 -1.32
CA LEU A 21 31.46 4.42 -0.38
C LEU A 21 30.13 5.15 -0.33
N GLU A 22 29.05 4.41 -0.54
CA GLU A 22 27.69 4.92 -0.32
C GLU A 22 27.41 4.95 1.18
N VAL A 23 27.03 6.12 1.69
CA VAL A 23 26.83 6.35 3.12
C VAL A 23 25.61 7.21 3.38
N PHE A 24 24.94 6.97 4.48
CA PHE A 24 23.95 7.88 5.01
C PHE A 24 24.60 8.91 5.93
N VAL A 25 24.27 10.20 5.76
CA VAL A 25 24.84 11.28 6.57
C VAL A 25 23.76 11.88 7.47
N TYR A 26 24.08 11.98 8.76
CA TYR A 26 23.19 12.58 9.77
C TYR A 26 23.99 13.40 10.78
N LEU A 27 23.35 14.17 11.65
CA LEU A 27 24.00 14.90 12.72
C LEU A 27 24.07 14.05 14.00
N ASP A 28 25.25 13.90 14.58
CA ASP A 28 25.44 13.24 15.86
C ASP A 28 24.90 14.08 17.03
N SER A 29 25.09 13.63 18.28
CA SER A 29 24.61 14.32 19.48
C SER A 29 25.28 15.68 19.73
N GLU A 30 26.41 15.95 19.07
CA GLU A 30 27.15 17.21 19.14
C GLU A 30 26.95 18.09 17.89
N ASP A 31 25.93 17.77 17.06
CA ASP A 31 25.58 18.44 15.81
C ASP A 31 26.68 18.40 14.72
N ARG A 32 27.57 17.38 14.76
CA ARG A 32 28.59 17.17 13.74
C ARG A 32 28.04 16.22 12.67
N PRO A 33 28.29 16.48 11.38
CA PRO A 33 27.94 15.53 10.32
C PRO A 33 28.77 14.25 10.46
N VAL A 34 28.06 13.12 10.56
CA VAL A 34 28.63 11.78 10.67
C VAL A 34 28.02 10.89 9.61
N ALA A 35 28.87 10.08 8.97
CA ALA A 35 28.45 9.08 8.00
C ALA A 35 28.33 7.69 8.64
N THR A 36 27.42 6.89 8.09
CA THR A 36 27.27 5.47 8.44
C THR A 36 26.96 4.66 7.17
N ASN A 37 27.35 3.39 7.15
CA ASN A 37 26.94 2.42 6.13
C ASN A 37 25.67 1.68 6.50
N LEU A 38 25.03 2.02 7.65
CA LEU A 38 23.71 1.51 7.98
C LEU A 38 22.66 2.15 7.09
N GLU A 39 21.72 1.36 6.64
CA GLU A 39 20.55 1.83 5.89
C GLU A 39 19.40 2.13 6.87
N PRO A 40 18.97 3.39 7.01
CA PRO A 40 17.81 3.70 7.84
C PRO A 40 16.54 3.13 7.21
N PHE A 41 15.54 2.83 8.04
CA PHE A 41 14.22 2.35 7.57
C PHE A 41 13.46 3.39 6.76
N CYS A 42 13.85 4.66 6.82
CA CYS A 42 13.25 5.78 6.11
C CYS A 42 14.22 6.94 5.97
N ALA A 43 13.99 7.82 5.01
CA ALA A 43 14.75 9.02 4.74
C ALA A 43 13.90 10.30 4.87
N VAL A 44 14.53 11.46 4.71
CA VAL A 44 13.81 12.74 4.63
C VAL A 44 12.90 12.74 3.41
N GLY A 45 11.61 12.98 3.64
CA GLY A 45 10.57 12.93 2.61
C GLY A 45 9.66 11.69 2.70
N ASP A 46 9.99 10.73 3.55
CA ASP A 46 9.24 9.47 3.67
C ASP A 46 8.19 9.53 4.76
N PHE A 47 7.14 8.74 4.54
CA PHE A 47 6.22 8.30 5.58
C PHE A 47 6.68 6.94 6.09
N ALA A 48 6.77 6.78 7.41
CA ALA A 48 7.29 5.56 8.03
C ALA A 48 6.43 5.14 9.23
N TYR A 49 6.44 3.84 9.54
CA TYR A 49 5.82 3.25 10.72
C TYR A 49 6.92 2.77 11.65
N LEU A 50 7.14 3.48 12.74
CA LEU A 50 8.31 3.33 13.60
C LEU A 50 7.89 3.09 15.05
N GLU A 51 8.75 2.39 15.80
CA GLU A 51 8.60 2.13 17.22
C GLU A 51 9.18 3.28 18.06
N VAL A 52 8.51 3.62 19.15
CA VAL A 52 9.05 4.52 20.17
C VAL A 52 10.08 3.76 21.01
N ALA A 53 11.35 4.07 20.81
CA ALA A 53 12.47 3.46 21.53
C ALA A 53 12.69 4.08 22.91
N ASP A 54 12.53 5.43 23.03
CA ASP A 54 12.78 6.13 24.29
C ASP A 54 11.93 7.41 24.41
N THR A 55 11.84 7.94 25.61
CA THR A 55 11.13 9.19 25.92
C THR A 55 12.07 10.20 26.58
N SER A 56 11.87 11.49 26.29
CA SER A 56 12.69 12.58 26.81
C SER A 56 11.84 13.79 27.25
N ARG A 57 12.52 14.85 27.69
CA ARG A 57 11.86 16.14 28.03
C ARG A 57 11.43 16.97 26.82
N VAL A 58 11.85 16.61 25.60
CA VAL A 58 11.58 17.36 24.37
C VAL A 58 10.68 16.62 23.39
N GLY A 59 10.49 15.32 23.59
CA GLY A 59 9.69 14.45 22.74
C GLY A 59 10.00 12.98 22.99
N VAL A 60 9.62 12.13 22.04
CA VAL A 60 10.00 10.73 22.02
C VAL A 60 11.04 10.48 20.95
N PHE A 61 11.82 9.43 21.11
CA PHE A 61 12.79 8.95 20.14
C PHE A 61 12.24 7.70 19.46
N LEU A 62 12.38 7.63 18.13
CA LEU A 62 11.88 6.55 17.29
C LEU A 62 13.07 5.75 16.74
N ASP A 63 12.98 4.42 16.83
CA ASP A 63 13.93 3.55 16.13
C ASP A 63 13.69 3.64 14.62
N TRP A 64 14.71 4.09 13.91
CA TRP A 64 14.69 4.19 12.44
C TRP A 64 15.87 3.45 11.78
N GLY A 65 16.49 2.52 12.54
CA GLY A 65 17.58 1.66 12.05
C GLY A 65 18.98 2.25 12.15
N LEU A 66 19.13 3.43 12.77
CA LEU A 66 20.43 4.04 13.01
C LEU A 66 20.74 4.07 14.53
N GLU A 67 22.02 4.24 14.89
CA GLU A 67 22.42 4.31 16.31
C GLU A 67 21.81 5.49 17.06
N LYS A 68 21.55 6.58 16.36
CA LYS A 68 20.87 7.73 16.93
C LYS A 68 19.42 7.72 16.49
N ASP A 69 18.54 7.53 17.43
CA ASP A 69 17.08 7.51 17.21
C ASP A 69 16.56 8.83 16.63
N LEU A 70 15.48 8.75 15.89
CA LEU A 70 14.82 9.88 15.25
C LEU A 70 13.91 10.60 16.26
N LEU A 71 14.15 11.89 16.48
CA LEU A 71 13.33 12.68 17.40
C LEU A 71 11.94 12.98 16.81
N LEU A 72 10.89 12.68 17.58
CA LEU A 72 9.52 13.15 17.39
C LEU A 72 9.17 14.15 18.49
N PRO A 73 9.33 15.47 18.28
CA PRO A 73 9.08 16.50 19.30
C PRO A 73 7.62 16.49 19.79
N PHE A 74 7.36 16.85 21.06
CA PHE A 74 5.99 16.93 21.60
C PHE A 74 5.05 17.79 20.74
N ARG A 75 5.53 18.92 20.22
CA ARG A 75 4.75 19.79 19.32
C ARG A 75 4.29 19.12 18.03
N ASN A 76 4.96 18.02 17.64
CA ASN A 76 4.69 17.26 16.41
C ASN A 76 3.86 16.00 16.66
N GLN A 77 3.57 15.67 17.89
CA GLN A 77 2.71 14.55 18.26
C GLN A 77 1.23 14.94 18.18
N VAL A 78 0.36 13.97 17.95
CA VAL A 78 -1.10 14.13 17.98
C VAL A 78 -1.73 13.45 19.19
N GLN A 79 -0.96 12.64 19.93
CA GLN A 79 -1.33 11.94 21.14
C GLN A 79 -0.11 11.70 22.02
N SER A 80 -0.32 11.39 23.30
CA SER A 80 0.76 10.94 24.18
C SER A 80 1.25 9.57 23.75
N LEU A 81 2.56 9.37 23.80
CA LEU A 81 3.24 8.15 23.38
C LEU A 81 4.09 7.58 24.52
N SER A 82 4.23 6.26 24.54
CA SER A 82 5.05 5.49 25.46
C SER A 82 6.04 4.61 24.70
N VAL A 83 7.10 4.18 25.34
CA VAL A 83 8.06 3.21 24.77
C VAL A 83 7.32 1.94 24.35
N GLY A 84 7.62 1.45 23.14
CA GLY A 84 6.96 0.32 22.52
C GLY A 84 5.73 0.67 21.68
N ASP A 85 5.24 1.93 21.73
CA ASP A 85 4.16 2.35 20.81
C ASP A 85 4.67 2.42 19.38
N MET A 86 3.83 1.94 18.45
CA MET A 86 4.10 2.03 17.02
C MET A 86 3.34 3.21 16.41
N VAL A 87 4.03 4.07 15.65
CA VAL A 87 3.46 5.31 15.12
C VAL A 87 3.78 5.55 13.65
N VAL A 88 2.80 6.06 12.92
CA VAL A 88 3.05 6.57 11.55
C VAL A 88 3.49 8.01 11.64
N VAL A 89 4.61 8.31 11.01
CA VAL A 89 5.23 9.64 10.98
C VAL A 89 5.65 10.03 9.57
N TYR A 90 5.85 11.31 9.35
CA TYR A 90 6.58 11.86 8.22
C TYR A 90 7.92 12.38 8.69
N VAL A 91 8.98 12.08 7.93
CA VAL A 91 10.36 12.46 8.25
C VAL A 91 10.75 13.70 7.45
N TYR A 92 11.25 14.74 8.13
CA TYR A 92 11.61 15.98 7.47
C TYR A 92 12.84 16.65 8.09
N LEU A 93 13.48 17.54 7.33
CA LEU A 93 14.55 18.39 7.82
C LEU A 93 13.96 19.64 8.48
N ASP A 94 14.12 19.78 9.80
CA ASP A 94 13.70 21.00 10.52
C ASP A 94 14.63 22.15 10.17
N LYS A 95 14.12 23.14 9.45
CA LYS A 95 14.91 24.28 8.96
C LYS A 95 15.51 25.13 10.08
N ALA A 96 14.90 25.12 11.27
CA ALA A 96 15.39 25.92 12.39
C ALA A 96 16.60 25.30 13.08
N SER A 97 16.64 23.97 13.19
CA SER A 97 17.72 23.25 13.86
C SER A 97 18.68 22.56 12.90
N GLY A 98 18.34 22.43 11.62
CA GLY A 98 19.11 21.65 10.64
C GLY A 98 19.06 20.13 10.89
N ARG A 99 18.23 19.65 11.82
CA ARG A 99 18.13 18.24 12.20
C ARG A 99 17.01 17.53 11.46
N ILE A 100 17.22 16.25 11.18
CA ILE A 100 16.15 15.35 10.72
C ILE A 100 15.25 15.05 11.92
N VAL A 101 13.95 15.25 11.76
CA VAL A 101 12.93 15.04 12.80
C VAL A 101 11.66 14.43 12.21
N ALA A 102 10.85 13.84 13.07
CA ALA A 102 9.57 13.24 12.70
C ALA A 102 8.37 14.12 13.06
N THR A 103 7.23 13.88 12.43
CA THR A 103 5.93 14.44 12.80
C THR A 103 4.79 13.47 12.56
N GLN A 104 3.84 13.37 13.50
CA GLN A 104 2.54 12.71 13.31
C GLN A 104 1.51 13.60 12.61
N LYS A 105 1.80 14.89 12.43
CA LYS A 105 0.92 15.83 11.74
C LYS A 105 1.11 15.70 10.22
N LEU A 106 0.54 14.64 9.64
CA LEU A 106 0.81 14.20 8.27
C LEU A 106 0.22 15.12 7.20
N LYS A 107 -0.93 15.77 7.46
CA LYS A 107 -1.68 16.53 6.46
C LYS A 107 -0.88 17.55 5.65
N PRO A 108 0.03 18.34 6.24
CA PRO A 108 0.83 19.34 5.50
C PRO A 108 1.82 18.73 4.51
N TRP A 109 2.07 17.42 4.63
CA TRP A 109 3.12 16.70 3.89
C TRP A 109 2.57 15.81 2.78
N PHE A 110 1.24 15.72 2.64
CA PHE A 110 0.68 14.97 1.53
C PHE A 110 0.97 15.65 0.20
N SER A 111 1.37 14.82 -0.77
CA SER A 111 1.45 15.26 -2.16
C SER A 111 0.04 15.41 -2.74
N TYR A 112 -0.22 16.52 -3.40
CA TYR A 112 -1.44 16.76 -4.17
C TYR A 112 -1.21 16.58 -5.67
N ASP A 113 -0.02 16.15 -6.06
CA ASP A 113 0.27 15.80 -7.44
C ASP A 113 -0.33 14.42 -7.76
N LEU A 114 -1.39 14.45 -8.54
CA LEU A 114 -2.11 13.27 -9.03
C LEU A 114 -1.92 13.08 -10.54
N HIS A 115 -0.98 13.82 -11.16
CA HIS A 115 -0.73 13.74 -12.59
C HIS A 115 -0.25 12.35 -13.00
N GLY A 116 -0.81 11.85 -14.11
CA GLY A 116 -0.49 10.53 -14.64
C GLY A 116 -1.22 9.38 -13.97
N MET A 117 -1.91 9.58 -12.86
CA MET A 117 -2.70 8.54 -12.21
C MET A 117 -4.02 8.28 -12.94
N GLN A 118 -4.37 7.01 -13.09
CA GLN A 118 -5.61 6.57 -13.73
C GLN A 118 -6.40 5.63 -12.83
N VAL A 119 -7.73 5.64 -13.01
CA VAL A 119 -8.61 4.66 -12.38
C VAL A 119 -8.23 3.26 -12.85
N GLY A 120 -7.96 2.37 -11.90
CA GLY A 120 -7.50 1.00 -12.14
C GLY A 120 -6.02 0.78 -11.87
N ASP A 121 -5.21 1.83 -11.75
CA ASP A 121 -3.79 1.70 -11.43
C ASP A 121 -3.58 0.98 -10.11
N LYS A 122 -2.56 0.13 -10.05
CA LYS A 122 -2.10 -0.50 -8.81
C LYS A 122 -1.15 0.44 -8.10
N ILE A 123 -1.35 0.61 -6.82
CA ILE A 123 -0.51 1.46 -5.96
C ILE A 123 -0.35 0.80 -4.61
N GLU A 124 0.83 0.93 -4.03
CA GLU A 124 1.07 0.58 -2.63
C GLU A 124 0.76 1.77 -1.73
N ALA A 125 0.16 1.48 -0.58
CA ALA A 125 -0.18 2.49 0.39
C ALA A 125 -0.11 1.94 1.81
N MET A 126 0.36 2.77 2.74
CA MET A 126 0.45 2.46 4.16
C MET A 126 -0.75 3.06 4.90
N VAL A 127 -1.35 2.27 5.78
CA VAL A 127 -2.46 2.71 6.64
C VAL A 127 -1.92 3.60 7.75
N TYR A 128 -2.41 4.84 7.85
CA TYR A 128 -2.03 5.75 8.93
C TYR A 128 -3.16 6.06 9.92
N GLU A 129 -4.40 5.76 9.58
CA GLU A 129 -5.55 5.99 10.47
C GLU A 129 -6.68 5.01 10.15
N CYS A 130 -7.28 4.44 11.19
CA CYS A 130 -8.47 3.60 11.11
C CYS A 130 -9.62 4.23 11.90
N SER A 131 -10.73 4.52 11.24
CA SER A 131 -11.98 4.93 11.88
C SER A 131 -13.07 3.87 11.71
N SER A 132 -14.24 4.08 12.28
CA SER A 132 -15.41 3.19 12.13
C SER A 132 -15.89 3.07 10.68
N THR A 133 -15.71 4.10 9.87
CA THR A 133 -16.24 4.16 8.50
C THR A 133 -15.17 4.13 7.42
N THR A 134 -13.94 4.56 7.74
CA THR A 134 -12.91 4.81 6.75
C THR A 134 -11.54 4.35 7.27
N VAL A 135 -10.77 3.75 6.40
CA VAL A 135 -9.33 3.53 6.56
C VAL A 135 -8.63 4.57 5.71
N ARG A 136 -7.71 5.33 6.31
CA ARG A 136 -6.90 6.35 5.62
C ARG A 136 -5.50 5.83 5.38
N LEU A 137 -4.98 6.10 4.20
CA LEU A 137 -3.70 5.61 3.76
C LEU A 137 -2.89 6.74 3.13
N VAL A 138 -1.59 6.56 3.13
CA VAL A 138 -0.66 7.36 2.32
C VAL A 138 -0.01 6.43 1.30
N THR A 139 0.02 6.86 0.05
CA THR A 139 0.65 6.07 -1.03
C THR A 139 2.17 6.21 -0.98
N THR A 140 2.89 5.33 -1.69
CA THR A 140 4.35 5.42 -1.86
C THR A 140 4.82 6.75 -2.47
N PHE A 141 3.93 7.47 -3.16
CA PHE A 141 4.23 8.80 -3.71
C PHE A 141 3.73 9.95 -2.80
N GLY A 142 3.33 9.63 -1.57
CA GLY A 142 2.88 10.61 -0.59
C GLY A 142 1.46 11.12 -0.75
N GLN A 143 0.65 10.59 -1.69
CA GLN A 143 -0.73 11.05 -1.82
C GLN A 143 -1.62 10.50 -0.71
N ASN A 144 -2.53 11.35 -0.23
CA ASN A 144 -3.57 10.92 0.69
C ASN A 144 -4.57 9.99 -0.01
N ALA A 145 -4.93 8.90 0.64
CA ALA A 145 -5.88 7.93 0.11
C ALA A 145 -6.84 7.42 1.18
N ARG A 146 -7.96 6.85 0.74
CA ARG A 146 -8.94 6.23 1.65
C ARG A 146 -9.58 4.99 1.05
N ILE A 147 -9.99 4.09 1.95
CA ILE A 147 -10.80 2.90 1.65
C ILE A 147 -11.99 2.89 2.61
N HIS A 148 -13.19 2.56 2.15
CA HIS A 148 -14.32 2.34 3.05
C HIS A 148 -14.06 1.16 3.99
N ARG A 149 -14.26 1.34 5.30
CA ARG A 149 -13.96 0.34 6.34
C ARG A 149 -14.60 -1.03 6.09
N VAL A 150 -15.83 -1.06 5.56
CA VAL A 150 -16.53 -2.32 5.21
C VAL A 150 -15.74 -3.19 4.22
N LYS A 151 -14.88 -2.56 3.40
CA LYS A 151 -14.03 -3.25 2.41
C LYS A 151 -12.61 -3.55 2.93
N ALA A 152 -12.30 -3.14 4.16
CA ALA A 152 -10.96 -3.19 4.73
C ALA A 152 -11.00 -3.49 6.24
N GLN A 153 -11.86 -4.43 6.65
CA GLN A 153 -12.17 -4.70 8.07
C GLN A 153 -10.97 -5.14 8.89
N ASN A 154 -10.02 -5.83 8.28
CA ASN A 154 -8.86 -6.42 8.96
C ASN A 154 -7.61 -5.53 8.93
N LEU A 155 -7.66 -4.34 8.29
CA LEU A 155 -6.52 -3.45 8.23
C LEU A 155 -6.29 -2.73 9.56
N GLN A 156 -5.01 -2.60 9.91
CA GLN A 156 -4.51 -1.89 11.07
C GLN A 156 -3.55 -0.77 10.64
N VAL A 157 -3.29 0.17 11.55
CA VAL A 157 -2.29 1.22 11.32
C VAL A 157 -0.92 0.57 11.14
N GLY A 158 -0.17 1.01 10.15
CA GLY A 158 1.12 0.45 9.75
C GLY A 158 1.05 -0.59 8.63
N ASP A 159 -0.13 -1.19 8.35
CA ASP A 159 -0.26 -2.14 7.25
C ASP A 159 0.07 -1.50 5.90
N ILE A 160 0.90 -2.17 5.12
CA ILE A 160 1.16 -1.82 3.72
C ILE A 160 0.30 -2.70 2.83
N VAL A 161 -0.47 -2.09 1.96
CA VAL A 161 -1.38 -2.80 1.08
C VAL A 161 -1.20 -2.39 -0.38
N THR A 162 -1.25 -3.36 -1.27
CA THR A 162 -1.42 -3.09 -2.70
C THR A 162 -2.91 -2.91 -2.99
N ALA A 163 -3.29 -1.74 -3.44
CA ALA A 163 -4.67 -1.40 -3.77
C ALA A 163 -4.77 -0.87 -5.20
N ARG A 164 -6.00 -0.70 -5.70
CA ARG A 164 -6.26 -0.06 -7.00
C ARG A 164 -6.97 1.26 -6.80
N VAL A 165 -6.61 2.23 -7.62
CA VAL A 165 -7.32 3.50 -7.71
C VAL A 165 -8.74 3.24 -8.22
N ALA A 166 -9.73 3.52 -7.38
CA ALA A 166 -11.15 3.39 -7.71
C ALA A 166 -11.74 4.71 -8.24
N ASN A 167 -11.38 5.83 -7.60
CA ASN A 167 -11.74 7.18 -8.00
C ASN A 167 -10.60 8.14 -7.65
N ILE A 168 -10.49 9.23 -8.40
CA ILE A 168 -9.52 10.31 -8.19
C ILE A 168 -10.32 11.58 -7.86
N PHE A 169 -9.98 12.21 -6.73
CA PHE A 169 -10.55 13.47 -6.26
C PHE A 169 -9.42 14.51 -6.16
N ASP A 170 -9.74 15.79 -6.06
CA ASP A 170 -8.77 16.88 -6.09
C ASP A 170 -7.65 16.75 -5.04
N ASN A 171 -7.94 16.14 -3.88
CA ASN A 171 -7.01 16.09 -2.74
C ASN A 171 -6.85 14.70 -2.10
N TYR A 172 -7.40 13.66 -2.69
CA TYR A 172 -7.22 12.28 -2.24
C TYR A 172 -7.63 11.26 -3.31
N LEU A 173 -7.14 10.04 -3.15
CA LEU A 173 -7.51 8.88 -3.94
C LEU A 173 -8.49 8.01 -3.17
N GLU A 174 -9.52 7.50 -3.82
CA GLU A 174 -10.29 6.38 -3.29
C GLU A 174 -9.68 5.10 -3.82
N LEU A 175 -9.30 4.21 -2.89
CA LEU A 175 -8.66 2.95 -3.22
C LEU A 175 -9.60 1.77 -2.97
N LYS A 176 -9.34 0.68 -3.67
CA LYS A 176 -10.04 -0.60 -3.52
C LYS A 176 -9.03 -1.74 -3.45
N ILE A 177 -9.12 -2.57 -2.41
CA ILE A 177 -8.35 -3.80 -2.28
C ILE A 177 -9.05 -4.92 -3.05
N GLY A 178 -8.26 -5.83 -3.60
CA GLY A 178 -8.71 -7.00 -4.32
C GLY A 178 -8.52 -6.90 -5.83
N PRO A 179 -8.83 -7.98 -6.54
CA PRO A 179 -8.62 -8.05 -7.99
C PRO A 179 -9.46 -7.00 -8.72
N SER A 180 -8.98 -6.55 -9.86
CA SER A 180 -9.77 -5.71 -10.76
C SER A 180 -11.03 -6.46 -11.19
N THR A 181 -12.05 -5.71 -11.64
CA THR A 181 -13.26 -6.35 -12.19
C THR A 181 -12.94 -7.30 -13.33
N LEU A 182 -11.91 -7.01 -14.13
CA LEU A 182 -11.48 -7.85 -15.25
C LEU A 182 -10.72 -9.10 -14.78
N GLU A 183 -9.84 -8.97 -13.79
CA GLU A 183 -9.15 -10.11 -13.16
C GLU A 183 -10.15 -11.04 -12.49
N GLN A 184 -11.12 -10.50 -11.73
CA GLN A 184 -12.19 -11.28 -11.11
C GLN A 184 -13.04 -12.00 -12.17
N ILE A 185 -13.44 -11.30 -13.25
CA ILE A 185 -14.19 -11.92 -14.35
C ILE A 185 -13.36 -13.02 -15.02
N SER A 186 -12.05 -12.82 -15.20
CA SER A 186 -11.16 -13.82 -15.81
C SER A 186 -11.04 -15.07 -14.95
N THR A 187 -10.85 -14.91 -13.62
CA THR A 187 -10.78 -16.01 -12.66
C THR A 187 -12.10 -16.78 -12.61
N ASP A 188 -13.21 -16.06 -12.53
CA ASP A 188 -14.56 -16.69 -12.48
C ASP A 188 -14.93 -17.32 -13.83
N ALA A 189 -14.42 -16.79 -14.95
CA ALA A 189 -14.57 -17.41 -16.24
C ALA A 189 -13.85 -18.76 -16.31
N GLN A 190 -12.63 -18.86 -15.75
CA GLN A 190 -11.92 -20.12 -15.67
C GLN A 190 -12.66 -21.10 -14.76
N LEU A 191 -13.18 -20.64 -13.62
CA LEU A 191 -14.01 -21.46 -12.72
C LEU A 191 -15.26 -21.99 -13.45
N LEU A 192 -15.93 -21.16 -14.25
CA LEU A 192 -17.11 -21.58 -15.02
C LEU A 192 -16.76 -22.61 -16.10
N LEU A 193 -15.59 -22.47 -16.76
CA LEU A 193 -15.10 -23.47 -17.71
C LEU A 193 -14.82 -24.81 -17.05
N ASN A 194 -14.24 -24.81 -15.86
CA ASN A 194 -14.01 -26.04 -15.07
C ASN A 194 -15.34 -26.70 -14.70
N ILE A 195 -16.31 -25.91 -14.18
CA ILE A 195 -17.66 -26.43 -13.88
C ILE A 195 -18.33 -27.04 -15.12
N LEU A 196 -18.19 -26.40 -16.29
CA LEU A 196 -18.70 -26.97 -17.54
C LEU A 196 -18.02 -28.28 -17.89
N ALA A 197 -16.70 -28.36 -17.75
CA ALA A 197 -15.95 -29.59 -18.04
C ALA A 197 -16.39 -30.76 -17.12
N ASP A 198 -16.53 -30.50 -15.84
CA ASP A 198 -17.00 -31.48 -14.84
C ASP A 198 -18.46 -31.94 -15.12
N ASN A 199 -19.27 -31.10 -15.76
CA ASN A 199 -20.65 -31.38 -16.14
C ASN A 199 -20.79 -31.82 -17.61
N LYS A 200 -19.84 -32.54 -18.15
CA LYS A 200 -19.85 -33.08 -19.53
C LYS A 200 -19.99 -31.95 -20.59
N GLY A 201 -19.44 -30.79 -20.31
CA GLY A 201 -19.45 -29.64 -21.22
C GLY A 201 -20.73 -28.84 -21.27
N PHE A 202 -21.71 -29.09 -20.40
CA PHE A 202 -23.01 -28.39 -20.41
C PHE A 202 -23.45 -27.96 -19.03
N LEU A 203 -24.05 -26.76 -18.95
CA LEU A 203 -24.71 -26.25 -17.74
C LEU A 203 -26.05 -25.62 -18.12
N GLY A 204 -27.14 -26.10 -17.49
CA GLY A 204 -28.51 -25.60 -17.70
C GLY A 204 -28.73 -24.21 -17.06
N LEU A 205 -27.88 -23.26 -17.39
CA LEU A 205 -27.97 -21.83 -17.04
C LEU A 205 -27.70 -20.99 -18.29
N ASN A 206 -28.42 -19.88 -18.43
CA ASN A 206 -28.20 -18.87 -19.46
C ASN A 206 -28.48 -17.46 -18.93
N ASP A 207 -28.33 -16.43 -19.75
CA ASP A 207 -28.56 -15.03 -19.40
C ASP A 207 -29.98 -14.71 -18.93
N LYS A 208 -30.96 -15.56 -19.27
CA LYS A 208 -32.37 -15.46 -18.86
C LYS A 208 -32.67 -16.19 -17.56
N SER A 209 -31.76 -17.04 -17.06
CA SER A 209 -31.94 -17.81 -15.82
C SER A 209 -32.24 -16.90 -14.62
N SER A 210 -33.08 -17.42 -13.71
CA SER A 210 -33.48 -16.64 -12.53
C SER A 210 -32.30 -16.38 -11.58
N PRO A 211 -32.28 -15.23 -10.86
CA PRO A 211 -31.24 -14.93 -9.89
C PRO A 211 -31.08 -16.03 -8.82
N LYS A 212 -32.19 -16.61 -8.36
CA LYS A 212 -32.20 -17.71 -7.35
C LYS A 212 -31.47 -18.95 -7.87
N LEU A 213 -31.68 -19.31 -9.14
CA LEU A 213 -31.04 -20.49 -9.74
C LEU A 213 -29.54 -20.29 -9.94
N ILE A 214 -29.13 -19.09 -10.38
CA ILE A 214 -27.72 -18.73 -10.54
C ILE A 214 -27.02 -18.74 -9.18
N GLN A 215 -27.63 -18.12 -8.17
CA GLN A 215 -27.10 -18.10 -6.80
C GLN A 215 -26.95 -19.50 -6.22
N LYS A 216 -27.94 -20.38 -6.44
CA LYS A 216 -27.91 -21.78 -5.96
C LYS A 216 -26.79 -22.59 -6.59
N LYS A 217 -26.52 -22.41 -7.92
CA LYS A 217 -25.55 -23.23 -8.65
C LYS A 217 -24.13 -22.68 -8.62
N LEU A 218 -23.96 -21.36 -8.58
CA LEU A 218 -22.66 -20.69 -8.76
C LEU A 218 -22.30 -19.74 -7.60
N ALA A 219 -23.21 -19.50 -6.66
CA ALA A 219 -23.09 -18.47 -5.63
C ALA A 219 -22.87 -17.04 -6.16
N TRP A 220 -23.24 -16.78 -7.42
CA TRP A 220 -23.04 -15.50 -8.10
C TRP A 220 -24.35 -14.70 -8.22
N SER A 221 -24.18 -13.35 -8.29
CA SER A 221 -25.29 -12.48 -8.71
C SER A 221 -25.56 -12.61 -10.21
N LYS A 222 -26.82 -12.41 -10.65
CA LYS A 222 -27.16 -12.41 -12.09
C LYS A 222 -26.37 -11.38 -12.90
N LYS A 223 -26.07 -10.21 -12.31
CA LYS A 223 -25.27 -9.16 -12.95
C LYS A 223 -23.82 -9.63 -13.19
N HIS A 224 -23.23 -10.30 -12.20
CA HIS A 224 -21.87 -10.85 -12.32
C HIS A 224 -21.83 -12.01 -13.32
N PHE A 225 -22.75 -12.97 -13.22
CA PHE A 225 -22.88 -14.07 -14.17
C PHE A 225 -22.96 -13.59 -15.63
N LYS A 226 -23.79 -12.58 -15.92
CA LYS A 226 -23.86 -11.99 -17.28
C LYS A 226 -22.53 -11.40 -17.75
N LYS A 227 -21.74 -10.79 -16.87
CA LYS A 227 -20.40 -10.28 -17.22
C LYS A 227 -19.45 -11.42 -17.59
N VAL A 228 -19.43 -12.50 -16.80
CA VAL A 228 -18.61 -13.68 -17.05
C VAL A 228 -19.02 -14.37 -18.36
N LEU A 229 -20.32 -14.53 -18.58
CA LEU A 229 -20.82 -15.06 -19.86
C LEU A 229 -20.37 -14.24 -21.06
N GLY A 230 -20.57 -12.91 -21.01
CA GLY A 230 -20.13 -12.01 -22.09
C GLY A 230 -18.63 -12.09 -22.36
N TYR A 231 -17.83 -12.23 -21.31
CA TYR A 231 -16.38 -12.42 -21.43
C TYR A 231 -16.01 -13.72 -22.18
N LEU A 232 -16.66 -14.84 -21.84
CA LEU A 232 -16.42 -16.15 -22.45
C LEU A 232 -16.97 -16.26 -23.87
N LEU A 233 -18.16 -15.71 -24.12
CA LEU A 233 -18.78 -15.66 -25.44
C LEU A 233 -17.92 -14.85 -26.43
N LYS A 234 -17.44 -13.66 -26.00
CA LYS A 234 -16.54 -12.83 -26.83
C LYS A 234 -15.25 -13.56 -27.21
N ARG A 235 -14.78 -14.47 -26.35
CA ARG A 235 -13.58 -15.30 -26.59
C ARG A 235 -13.88 -16.64 -27.26
N ARG A 236 -15.14 -16.88 -27.63
CA ARG A 236 -15.60 -18.12 -28.27
C ARG A 236 -15.27 -19.39 -27.49
N LYS A 237 -15.20 -19.30 -26.15
CA LYS A 237 -14.94 -20.43 -25.28
C LYS A 237 -16.19 -21.23 -24.94
N ILE A 238 -17.35 -20.59 -25.03
CA ILE A 238 -18.66 -21.20 -24.78
C ILE A 238 -19.64 -20.80 -25.87
N MET A 239 -20.71 -21.59 -26.02
CA MET A 239 -21.91 -21.26 -26.77
C MET A 239 -23.10 -21.21 -25.81
N GLN A 240 -24.10 -20.39 -26.14
CA GLN A 240 -25.33 -20.25 -25.36
C GLN A 240 -26.54 -20.50 -26.24
N ASN A 241 -27.52 -21.22 -25.70
CA ASN A 241 -28.82 -21.44 -26.34
C ASN A 241 -29.96 -21.30 -25.31
N SER A 242 -31.19 -21.63 -25.69
CA SER A 242 -32.35 -21.58 -24.79
C SER A 242 -32.26 -22.54 -23.61
N SER A 243 -31.56 -23.66 -23.74
CA SER A 243 -31.43 -24.70 -22.70
C SER A 243 -30.29 -24.43 -21.71
N GLY A 244 -29.29 -23.64 -22.10
CA GLY A 244 -28.14 -23.36 -21.25
C GLY A 244 -26.88 -22.92 -22.01
N ILE A 245 -25.74 -23.13 -21.38
CA ILE A 245 -24.41 -22.86 -21.94
C ILE A 245 -23.63 -24.17 -22.11
N SER A 246 -22.83 -24.23 -23.14
CA SER A 246 -21.96 -25.39 -23.43
C SER A 246 -20.56 -24.93 -23.86
N LEU A 247 -19.57 -25.80 -23.60
CA LEU A 247 -18.21 -25.58 -24.13
C LEU A 247 -18.23 -25.58 -25.65
N THR A 248 -17.48 -24.69 -26.26
CA THR A 248 -17.23 -24.75 -27.70
C THR A 248 -16.32 -25.94 -27.98
N LYS A 249 -16.72 -26.87 -28.85
CA LYS A 249 -15.83 -27.94 -29.29
C LYS A 249 -14.65 -27.29 -30.02
N LEU A 250 -13.44 -27.54 -29.52
CA LEU A 250 -12.23 -27.24 -30.29
C LEU A 250 -12.31 -28.06 -31.60
N GLN A 251 -12.38 -27.38 -32.74
CA GLN A 251 -12.08 -27.99 -34.04
C GLN A 251 -10.58 -28.25 -34.11
#